data_280501d4713f0022a68f58166b72f4ed
#
_entry.id   280501d4713f0022a68f58166b72f4ed
#
_cell.length_a   1.000
_cell.length_b   1.000
_cell.length_c   1.000
_cell.angle_alpha   90.00
_cell.angle_beta   90.00
_cell.angle_gamma   90.00
#
_symmetry.space_group_name_H-M   'P 1'
#
loop_
_entity.id
_entity.type
_entity.pdbx_description
1 polymer ?
#
loop_
_entity_poly.entity_id
_entity_poly.type
_entity_poly.pdbx_seq_one_letter_code
_entity_poly.pdbx_strand_id
1 'polypeptide(L)'
;QRVKSRKRVIAGFLTLLGVAVAALLLAGGRSLGTFYALMTFVGFATGYWVLFVTTASEQFGTNLRATVTTSAPNFVRGMAIPVTALWFALKGPLAVLPATAAVGALCIAAGLASLVGMRESFATELDWFEK
;
A
#
# COMPACT_ATOMS: atom_id res chain seq x y z
N GLN A 1 -5.29 22.78 4.13
CA GLN A 1 -4.41 21.59 3.98
C GLN A 1 -3.44 21.56 5.16
N ARG A 2 -3.70 20.68 6.16
CA ARG A 2 -2.87 20.61 7.38
C ARG A 2 -1.61 19.75 7.22
N VAL A 3 -1.60 18.81 6.29
CA VAL A 3 -0.44 17.94 6.03
C VAL A 3 0.20 18.29 4.71
N LYS A 4 1.36 18.96 4.75
CA LYS A 4 2.12 19.40 3.58
C LYS A 4 3.18 18.36 3.16
N SER A 5 2.83 17.07 3.19
CA SER A 5 3.75 15.98 2.81
C SER A 5 2.96 14.77 2.33
N ARG A 6 3.19 14.38 1.08
CA ARG A 6 2.57 13.19 0.50
C ARG A 6 3.09 11.91 1.14
N LYS A 7 4.38 11.86 1.45
CA LYS A 7 5.00 10.75 2.18
C LYS A 7 4.30 10.46 3.50
N ARG A 8 4.04 11.52 4.31
CA ARG A 8 3.40 11.36 5.62
C ARG A 8 1.97 10.84 5.49
N VAL A 9 1.24 11.29 4.48
CA VAL A 9 -0.12 10.82 4.23
C VAL A 9 -0.11 9.35 3.83
N ILE A 10 0.75 8.94 2.89
CA ILE A 10 0.87 7.54 2.48
C ILE A 10 1.33 6.68 3.66
N ALA A 11 2.32 7.11 4.45
CA ALA A 11 2.76 6.40 5.64
C ALA A 11 1.63 6.22 6.66
N GLY A 12 0.82 7.27 6.88
CA GLY A 12 -0.34 7.21 7.77
C GLY A 12 -1.38 6.18 7.31
N PHE A 13 -1.70 6.16 6.02
CA PHE A 13 -2.63 5.18 5.45
C PHE A 13 -2.07 3.75 5.47
N LEU A 14 -0.77 3.55 5.18
CA LEU A 14 -0.14 2.23 5.28
C LEU A 14 -0.15 1.71 6.72
N THR A 15 0.15 2.57 7.69
CA THR A 15 0.06 2.22 9.10
C THR A 15 -1.38 1.89 9.50
N LEU A 16 -2.34 2.70 9.06
CA LEU A 16 -3.76 2.46 9.29
C LEU A 16 -4.21 1.13 8.68
N LEU A 17 -3.76 0.81 7.47
CA LEU A 17 -4.02 -0.47 6.81
C LEU A 17 -3.44 -1.64 7.61
N GLY A 18 -2.21 -1.51 8.13
CA GLY A 18 -1.60 -2.52 9.00
C GLY A 18 -2.43 -2.77 10.26
N VAL A 19 -2.90 -1.71 10.91
CA VAL A 19 -3.79 -1.81 12.09
C VAL A 19 -5.13 -2.45 11.72
N ALA A 20 -5.72 -2.05 10.60
CA ALA A 20 -7.00 -2.58 10.14
C ALA A 20 -6.92 -4.09 9.83
N VAL A 21 -5.86 -4.53 9.15
CA VAL A 21 -5.61 -5.95 8.87
C VAL A 21 -5.34 -6.73 10.16
N ALA A 22 -4.52 -6.20 11.07
CA ALA A 22 -4.29 -6.85 12.37
C ALA A 22 -5.60 -7.00 13.17
N ALA A 23 -6.42 -5.96 13.22
CA ALA A 23 -7.73 -6.02 13.87
C ALA A 23 -8.66 -7.05 13.20
N LEU A 24 -8.66 -7.14 11.88
CA LEU A 24 -9.43 -8.14 11.14
C LEU A 24 -8.99 -9.58 11.47
N LEU A 25 -7.68 -9.83 11.54
CA LEU A 25 -7.14 -11.16 11.89
C LEU A 25 -7.45 -11.55 13.34
N LEU A 26 -7.46 -10.59 14.26
CA LEU A 26 -7.69 -10.84 15.69
C LEU A 26 -9.17 -10.90 16.08
N ALA A 27 -10.02 -10.15 15.42
CA ALA A 27 -11.40 -9.95 15.85
C ALA A 27 -12.45 -10.25 14.76
N GLY A 28 -12.07 -10.48 13.51
CA GLY A 28 -13.00 -10.68 12.40
C GLY A 28 -13.92 -11.90 12.54
N GLY A 29 -13.48 -12.94 13.27
CA GLY A 29 -14.28 -14.14 13.53
C GLY A 29 -15.30 -14.02 14.68
N ARG A 30 -15.37 -12.89 15.41
CA ARG A 30 -16.23 -12.77 16.59
C ARG A 30 -17.72 -12.68 16.25
N SER A 31 -18.08 -11.91 15.23
CA SER A 31 -19.45 -11.79 14.75
C SER A 31 -19.46 -11.30 13.30
N LEU A 32 -20.57 -11.52 12.59
CA LEU A 32 -20.76 -11.04 11.22
C LEU A 32 -20.72 -9.50 11.15
N GLY A 33 -21.31 -8.81 12.13
CA GLY A 33 -21.26 -7.34 12.22
C GLY A 33 -19.84 -6.81 12.41
N THR A 34 -19.05 -7.45 13.30
CA THR A 34 -17.63 -7.10 13.50
C THR A 34 -16.83 -7.31 12.22
N PHE A 35 -17.07 -8.41 11.52
CA PHE A 35 -16.39 -8.70 10.25
C PHE A 35 -16.65 -7.60 9.21
N TYR A 36 -17.91 -7.24 8.96
CA TYR A 36 -18.25 -6.19 7.99
C TYR A 36 -17.72 -4.81 8.39
N ALA A 37 -17.77 -4.46 9.67
CA ALA A 37 -17.20 -3.20 10.17
C ALA A 37 -15.69 -3.13 9.92
N LEU A 38 -14.96 -4.21 10.21
CA LEU A 38 -13.51 -4.29 9.98
C LEU A 38 -13.17 -4.30 8.48
N MET A 39 -13.95 -4.98 7.64
CA MET A 39 -13.78 -4.95 6.19
C MET A 39 -14.00 -3.54 5.61
N THR A 40 -14.99 -2.81 6.12
CA THR A 40 -15.21 -1.40 5.76
C THR A 40 -14.02 -0.55 6.17
N PHE A 41 -13.47 -0.78 7.35
CA PHE A 41 -12.27 -0.09 7.83
C PHE A 41 -11.03 -0.39 6.97
N VAL A 42 -10.81 -1.65 6.58
CA VAL A 42 -9.76 -2.03 5.61
C VAL A 42 -9.98 -1.31 4.27
N GLY A 43 -11.22 -1.29 3.76
CA GLY A 43 -11.58 -0.58 2.54
C GLY A 43 -11.24 0.92 2.61
N PHE A 44 -11.55 1.58 3.72
CA PHE A 44 -11.17 2.98 3.95
C PHE A 44 -9.64 3.15 3.97
N ALA A 45 -8.93 2.28 4.67
CA ALA A 45 -7.47 2.34 4.79
C ALA A 45 -6.74 2.13 3.44
N THR A 46 -7.36 1.48 2.45
CA THR A 46 -6.82 1.35 1.09
C THR A 46 -7.03 2.58 0.22
N GLY A 47 -7.73 3.61 0.71
CA GLY A 47 -8.03 4.85 -0.04
C GLY A 47 -6.81 5.66 -0.49
N TYR A 48 -5.60 5.36 0.01
CA TYR A 48 -4.36 6.01 -0.44
C TYR A 48 -3.96 5.67 -1.89
N TRP A 49 -4.67 4.74 -2.57
CA TRP A 49 -4.34 4.30 -3.92
C TRP A 49 -4.20 5.44 -4.93
N VAL A 50 -5.09 6.41 -4.88
CA VAL A 50 -5.04 7.60 -5.76
C VAL A 50 -3.77 8.42 -5.49
N LEU A 51 -3.42 8.63 -4.22
CA LEU A 51 -2.21 9.32 -3.83
C LEU A 51 -0.95 8.56 -4.26
N PHE A 52 -0.96 7.24 -4.18
CA PHE A 52 0.13 6.39 -4.65
C PHE A 52 0.40 6.61 -6.14
N VAL A 53 -0.62 6.49 -6.99
CA VAL A 53 -0.48 6.65 -8.45
C VAL A 53 0.01 8.06 -8.80
N THR A 54 -0.60 9.08 -8.20
CA THR A 54 -0.21 10.48 -8.41
C THR A 54 1.24 10.72 -7.98
N THR A 55 1.61 10.28 -6.78
CA THR A 55 2.97 10.47 -6.25
C THR A 55 4.01 9.69 -7.07
N ALA A 56 3.68 8.48 -7.52
CA ALA A 56 4.57 7.72 -8.40
C ALA A 56 4.82 8.46 -9.73
N SER A 57 3.78 9.03 -10.34
CA SER A 57 3.93 9.78 -11.58
C SER A 57 4.72 11.07 -11.42
N GLU A 58 4.63 11.72 -10.25
CA GLU A 58 5.35 12.97 -9.94
C GLU A 58 6.84 12.78 -9.66
N GLN A 59 7.30 11.54 -9.44
CA GLN A 59 8.74 11.23 -9.32
C GLN A 59 9.47 11.33 -10.67
N PHE A 60 8.75 11.40 -11.79
CA PHE A 60 9.29 11.36 -13.14
C PHE A 60 8.97 12.64 -13.92
N GLY A 61 9.84 12.97 -14.89
CA GLY A 61 9.66 14.11 -15.77
C GLY A 61 8.40 14.02 -16.63
N THR A 62 7.99 15.15 -17.21
CA THR A 62 6.74 15.31 -17.97
C THR A 62 6.63 14.30 -19.12
N ASN A 63 7.76 13.99 -19.78
CA ASN A 63 7.84 13.04 -20.89
C ASN A 63 7.55 11.59 -20.50
N LEU A 64 7.84 11.18 -19.25
CA LEU A 64 7.64 9.79 -18.79
C LEU A 64 6.40 9.63 -17.90
N ARG A 65 5.80 10.71 -17.43
CA ARG A 65 4.71 10.70 -16.46
C ARG A 65 3.49 9.90 -16.90
N ALA A 66 3.08 10.02 -18.17
CA ALA A 66 1.96 9.25 -18.71
C ALA A 66 2.23 7.75 -18.68
N THR A 67 3.43 7.32 -19.06
CA THR A 67 3.85 5.92 -19.03
C THR A 67 3.86 5.39 -17.60
N VAL A 68 4.41 6.14 -16.65
CA VAL A 68 4.46 5.73 -15.23
C VAL A 68 3.05 5.63 -14.64
N THR A 69 2.16 6.57 -14.94
CA THR A 69 0.78 6.56 -14.45
C THR A 69 0.04 5.28 -14.85
N THR A 70 0.31 4.75 -16.04
CA THR A 70 -0.31 3.50 -16.54
C THR A 70 0.44 2.25 -16.10
N SER A 71 1.77 2.29 -16.03
CA SER A 71 2.60 1.12 -15.73
C SER A 71 2.68 0.80 -14.24
N ALA A 72 2.76 1.81 -13.35
CA ALA A 72 2.90 1.59 -11.93
C ALA A 72 1.73 0.78 -11.31
N PRO A 73 0.45 1.06 -11.61
CA PRO A 73 -0.65 0.23 -11.14
C PRO A 73 -0.58 -1.22 -11.63
N ASN A 74 -0.16 -1.43 -12.87
CA ASN A 74 -0.05 -2.77 -13.46
C ASN A 74 1.11 -3.56 -12.83
N PHE A 75 2.23 -2.90 -12.55
CA PHE A 75 3.34 -3.52 -11.83
C PHE A 75 2.91 -3.99 -10.43
N VAL A 76 2.19 -3.14 -9.68
CA VAL A 76 1.68 -3.51 -8.35
C VAL A 76 0.70 -4.69 -8.43
N ARG A 77 -0.18 -4.72 -9.43
CA ARG A 77 -1.06 -5.87 -9.66
C ARG A 77 -0.29 -7.15 -9.98
N GLY A 78 0.78 -7.04 -10.78
CA GLY A 78 1.68 -8.17 -11.08
C GLY A 78 2.36 -8.75 -9.84
N MET A 79 2.63 -7.93 -8.82
CA MET A 79 3.18 -8.39 -7.55
C MET A 79 2.23 -9.30 -6.75
N ALA A 80 0.95 -9.36 -7.10
CA ALA A 80 0.02 -10.32 -6.50
C ALA A 80 0.47 -11.77 -6.71
N ILE A 81 1.11 -12.09 -7.83
CA ILE A 81 1.60 -13.45 -8.14
C ILE A 81 2.67 -13.90 -7.14
N PRO A 82 3.83 -13.22 -6.98
CA PRO A 82 4.86 -13.65 -6.04
C PRO A 82 4.40 -13.55 -4.57
N VAL A 83 3.57 -12.56 -4.21
CA VAL A 83 3.02 -12.44 -2.85
C VAL A 83 2.11 -13.62 -2.54
N THR A 84 1.25 -14.03 -3.47
CA THR A 84 0.38 -15.20 -3.32
C THR A 84 1.20 -16.49 -3.25
N ALA A 85 2.23 -16.65 -4.09
CA ALA A 85 3.13 -17.81 -4.03
C ALA A 85 3.84 -17.90 -2.67
N LEU A 86 4.33 -16.80 -2.14
CA LEU A 86 4.92 -16.74 -0.80
C LEU A 86 3.91 -17.16 0.27
N TRP A 87 2.67 -16.67 0.19
CA TRP A 87 1.62 -17.06 1.14
C TRP A 87 1.33 -18.57 1.07
N PHE A 88 1.25 -19.15 -0.14
CA PHE A 88 1.06 -20.59 -0.31
C PHE A 88 2.21 -21.41 0.28
N ALA A 89 3.44 -20.94 0.14
CA ALA A 89 4.61 -21.59 0.73
C ALA A 89 4.57 -21.54 2.27
N LEU A 90 4.13 -20.42 2.84
CA LEU A 90 4.11 -20.23 4.30
C LEU A 90 2.90 -20.86 5.00
N LYS A 91 1.74 -20.97 4.34
CA LYS A 91 0.52 -21.49 4.98
C LYS A 91 0.64 -22.99 5.39
N GLY A 92 1.52 -23.74 4.75
CA GLY A 92 1.77 -25.14 5.12
C GLY A 92 2.40 -25.26 6.53
N PRO A 93 3.60 -24.68 6.73
CA PRO A 93 4.29 -24.77 8.02
C PRO A 93 3.69 -23.88 9.12
N LEU A 94 3.08 -22.74 8.79
CA LEU A 94 2.63 -21.74 9.76
C LEU A 94 1.12 -21.74 10.03
N ALA A 95 0.33 -22.50 9.29
CA ALA A 95 -1.11 -22.38 9.20
C ALA A 95 -1.57 -21.04 8.56
N VAL A 96 -2.88 -20.92 8.31
CA VAL A 96 -3.45 -19.82 7.49
C VAL A 96 -3.29 -18.45 8.14
N LEU A 97 -3.66 -18.33 9.42
CA LEU A 97 -3.64 -17.02 10.11
C LEU A 97 -2.23 -16.45 10.28
N PRO A 98 -1.24 -17.19 10.83
CA PRO A 98 0.13 -16.68 10.95
C PRO A 98 0.80 -16.42 9.60
N ALA A 99 0.53 -17.24 8.58
CA ALA A 99 1.04 -16.98 7.23
C ALA A 99 0.50 -15.66 6.66
N THR A 100 -0.80 -15.40 6.82
CA THR A 100 -1.43 -14.16 6.40
C THR A 100 -0.85 -12.95 7.16
N ALA A 101 -0.66 -13.08 8.47
CA ALA A 101 -0.05 -12.04 9.28
C ALA A 101 1.40 -11.74 8.84
N ALA A 102 2.21 -12.79 8.60
CA ALA A 102 3.60 -12.64 8.18
C ALA A 102 3.73 -11.96 6.80
N VAL A 103 2.95 -12.42 5.81
CA VAL A 103 2.97 -11.82 4.48
C VAL A 103 2.42 -10.39 4.51
N GLY A 104 1.35 -10.13 5.25
CA GLY A 104 0.79 -8.79 5.43
C GLY A 104 1.80 -7.84 6.08
N ALA A 105 2.47 -8.27 7.16
CA ALA A 105 3.50 -7.49 7.83
C ALA A 105 4.69 -7.19 6.90
N LEU A 106 5.13 -8.18 6.12
CA LEU A 106 6.19 -8.00 5.13
C LEU A 106 5.81 -6.94 4.08
N CYS A 107 4.60 -7.01 3.53
CA CYS A 107 4.12 -6.04 2.53
C CYS A 107 4.03 -4.62 3.11
N ILE A 108 3.50 -4.47 4.34
CA ILE A 108 3.43 -3.16 5.01
C ILE A 108 4.83 -2.62 5.30
N ALA A 109 5.73 -3.46 5.82
CA ALA A 109 7.12 -3.06 6.10
C ALA A 109 7.86 -2.64 4.83
N ALA A 110 7.73 -3.39 3.73
CA ALA A 110 8.30 -3.04 2.44
C ALA A 110 7.73 -1.72 1.90
N GLY A 111 6.41 -1.52 2.02
CA GLY A 111 5.75 -0.26 1.65
C GLY A 111 6.25 0.93 2.46
N LEU A 112 6.39 0.80 3.78
CA LEU A 112 6.93 1.86 4.63
C LEU A 112 8.42 2.13 4.35
N ALA A 113 9.22 1.09 4.13
CA ALA A 113 10.63 1.21 3.79
C ALA A 113 10.83 1.95 2.45
N SER A 114 9.98 1.67 1.45
CA SER A 114 10.06 2.34 0.14
C SER A 114 9.87 3.85 0.22
N LEU A 115 9.11 4.34 1.21
CA LEU A 115 8.89 5.78 1.40
C LEU A 115 10.17 6.53 1.83
N VAL A 116 11.14 5.83 2.40
CA VAL A 116 12.42 6.46 2.83
C VAL A 116 13.17 6.99 1.60
N GLY A 117 13.23 6.21 0.52
CA GLY A 117 13.93 6.56 -0.72
C GLY A 117 13.17 7.52 -1.65
N MET A 118 11.86 7.72 -1.44
CA MET A 118 11.07 8.62 -2.28
C MET A 118 11.45 10.09 -2.07
N ARG A 119 11.36 10.89 -3.12
CA ARG A 119 11.42 12.35 -3.02
C ARG A 119 10.05 12.90 -2.59
N GLU A 120 10.05 13.96 -1.77
CA GLU A 120 8.82 14.68 -1.44
C GLU A 120 8.39 15.52 -2.65
N SER A 121 7.20 15.26 -3.18
CA SER A 121 6.68 15.95 -4.38
C SER A 121 5.65 17.04 -4.06
N PHE A 122 5.36 17.29 -2.77
CA PHE A 122 4.40 18.32 -2.39
C PHE A 122 4.92 19.72 -2.71
N ALA A 123 4.14 20.47 -3.52
CA ALA A 123 4.46 21.83 -3.97
C ALA A 123 5.77 21.98 -4.77
N THR A 124 6.26 20.90 -5.37
CA THR A 124 7.41 20.91 -6.28
C THR A 124 6.94 21.29 -7.68
N GLU A 125 7.76 22.04 -8.40
CA GLU A 125 7.52 22.33 -9.81
C GLU A 125 7.63 21.03 -10.61
N LEU A 126 6.59 20.71 -11.38
CA LEU A 126 6.45 19.41 -12.05
C LEU A 126 6.73 19.48 -13.55
N ASP A 127 7.04 20.67 -14.07
CA ASP A 127 7.29 20.88 -15.51
C ASP A 127 8.80 20.77 -15.81
N TRP A 128 9.29 19.53 -15.87
CA TRP A 128 10.67 19.23 -16.23
C TRP A 128 10.76 17.96 -17.08
N PHE A 129 11.82 17.85 -17.88
CA PHE A 129 12.08 16.71 -18.76
C PHE A 129 13.26 15.91 -18.24
N GLU A 130 13.13 14.58 -18.28
CA GLU A 130 14.28 13.71 -18.07
C GLU A 130 15.17 13.67 -19.32
N LYS A 131 16.48 13.81 -19.11
CA LYS A 131 17.48 13.75 -20.16
C LYS A 131 17.91 12.34 -20.45
#